data_013c5ca1b8024d003e3a7d2c4fc0a383
#
_entry.id   013c5ca1b8024d003e3a7d2c4fc0a383
#
_cell.length_a   1.000
_cell.length_b   1.000
_cell.length_c   1.000
_cell.angle_alpha   90.00
_cell.angle_beta   90.00
_cell.angle_gamma   90.00
#
_symmetry.space_group_name_H-M   'P 1'
#
loop_
_entity.id
_entity.type
_entity.pdbx_description
1 polymer ?
#
loop_
_entity_poly.entity_id
_entity_poly.type
_entity_poly.pdbx_seq_one_letter_code
_entity_poly.pdbx_strand_id
1 'polypeptide(L)'
;MHKKPQILERHIVAQSRLFRVESFDLRFSNGVERTYERLVPGGNGAVMLVALMDDDTIALIREYGGGIEDYTLTLPKGAIDMGESLRDACNRELQEEIGFAAREFIFLKKLSLSPSYMSG
;
A
#
# COMPACT_ATOMS: atom_id res chain seq x y z
N MET A 1 -10.85 15.38 21.10
CA MET A 1 -9.72 14.89 20.29
C MET A 1 -9.00 13.79 21.06
N HIS A 2 -8.79 12.67 20.40
CA HIS A 2 -8.10 11.54 21.03
C HIS A 2 -6.59 11.69 20.89
N LYS A 3 -5.88 11.52 21.99
CA LYS A 3 -4.42 11.46 21.96
C LYS A 3 -3.98 10.09 21.47
N LYS A 4 -2.95 10.07 20.64
CA LYS A 4 -2.32 8.82 20.22
C LYS A 4 -1.67 8.14 21.42
N PRO A 5 -1.75 6.82 21.52
CA PRO A 5 -1.02 6.10 22.55
C PRO A 5 0.49 6.22 22.35
N GLN A 6 1.23 6.06 23.43
CA GLN A 6 2.68 5.98 23.39
C GLN A 6 3.10 4.57 22.99
N ILE A 7 4.03 4.49 22.03
CA ILE A 7 4.63 3.21 21.65
C ILE A 7 5.81 2.96 22.57
N LEU A 8 5.75 1.88 23.35
CA LEU A 8 6.77 1.54 24.32
C LEU A 8 7.88 0.69 23.71
N GLU A 9 7.51 -0.35 22.98
CA GLU A 9 8.44 -1.33 22.43
C GLU A 9 7.91 -1.92 21.15
N ARG A 10 8.81 -2.29 20.23
CA ARG A 10 8.50 -2.92 18.96
C ARG A 10 9.47 -4.05 18.70
N HIS A 11 8.98 -5.16 18.14
CA HIS A 11 9.83 -6.26 17.69
C HIS A 11 9.12 -7.12 16.65
N ILE A 12 9.89 -7.74 15.79
CA ILE A 12 9.37 -8.66 14.77
C ILE A 12 9.20 -10.03 15.41
N VAL A 13 7.98 -10.56 15.38
CA VAL A 13 7.63 -11.84 16.00
C VAL A 13 7.48 -12.97 15.00
N ALA A 14 7.31 -12.67 13.73
CA ALA A 14 7.21 -13.68 12.67
C ALA A 14 7.65 -13.07 11.34
N GLN A 15 8.22 -13.88 10.49
CA GLN A 15 8.68 -13.46 9.18
C GLN A 15 8.62 -14.63 8.20
N SER A 16 8.07 -14.35 7.02
CA SER A 16 8.14 -15.23 5.86
C SER A 16 8.87 -14.49 4.74
N ARG A 17 8.90 -15.08 3.55
CA ARG A 17 9.50 -14.41 2.39
C ARG A 17 8.79 -13.09 2.05
N LEU A 18 7.48 -13.03 2.20
CA LEU A 18 6.66 -11.87 1.82
C LEU A 18 6.24 -11.01 3.00
N PHE A 19 6.07 -11.62 4.16
CA PHE A 19 5.42 -10.95 5.28
C PHE A 19 6.31 -10.85 6.51
N ARG A 20 6.20 -9.73 7.20
CA ARG A 20 6.74 -9.55 8.54
C ARG A 20 5.62 -9.13 9.47
N VAL A 21 5.55 -9.78 10.64
CA VAL A 21 4.60 -9.42 11.68
C VAL A 21 5.37 -8.71 12.79
N GLU A 22 4.99 -7.49 13.06
CA GLU A 22 5.55 -6.68 14.14
C GLU A 22 4.59 -6.67 15.31
N SER A 23 5.09 -6.99 16.49
CA SER A 23 4.38 -6.81 17.76
C SER A 23 4.85 -5.50 18.38
N PHE A 24 3.93 -4.73 18.93
CA PHE A 24 4.27 -3.49 19.60
C PHE A 24 3.36 -3.22 20.79
N ASP A 25 3.96 -2.72 21.86
CA ASP A 25 3.27 -2.42 23.11
C ASP A 25 2.89 -0.95 23.14
N LEU A 26 1.65 -0.69 23.50
CA LEU A 26 1.07 0.65 23.56
C LEU A 26 0.63 0.97 24.97
N ARG A 27 0.82 2.23 25.35
CA ARG A 27 0.19 2.81 26.55
C ARG A 27 -0.73 3.93 26.13
N PHE A 28 -2.01 3.78 26.41
CA PHE A 28 -3.01 4.79 26.13
C PHE A 28 -3.00 5.89 27.20
N SER A 29 -3.62 7.03 26.89
CA SER A 29 -3.64 8.19 27.80
C SER A 29 -4.29 7.92 29.16
N ASN A 30 -5.16 6.90 29.23
CA ASN A 30 -5.77 6.47 30.48
C ASN A 30 -4.91 5.47 31.28
N GLY A 31 -3.68 5.19 30.84
CA GLY A 31 -2.76 4.28 31.49
C GLY A 31 -2.92 2.81 31.11
N VAL A 32 -3.92 2.48 30.29
CA VAL A 32 -4.14 1.10 29.83
C VAL A 32 -3.06 0.72 28.82
N GLU A 33 -2.48 -0.46 29.01
CA GLU A 33 -1.47 -1.01 28.10
C GLU A 33 -2.05 -2.17 27.33
N ARG A 34 -1.65 -2.27 26.06
CA ARG A 34 -2.07 -3.35 25.13
C ARG A 34 -0.95 -3.69 24.19
N THR A 35 -0.90 -4.95 23.79
CA THR A 35 -0.01 -5.42 22.73
C THR A 35 -0.80 -5.58 21.44
N TYR A 36 -0.30 -4.94 20.37
CA TYR A 36 -0.90 -5.02 19.06
C TYR A 36 0.06 -5.71 18.11
N GLU A 37 -0.48 -6.30 17.08
CA GLU A 37 0.30 -6.86 15.98
C GLU A 37 -0.15 -6.27 14.65
N ARG A 38 0.81 -6.12 13.73
CA ARG A 38 0.51 -5.63 12.39
C ARG A 38 1.48 -6.23 11.36
N LEU A 39 1.03 -6.26 10.12
CA LEU A 39 1.91 -6.60 9.01
C LEU A 39 2.71 -5.35 8.64
N VAL A 40 4.01 -5.52 8.50
CA VAL A 40 4.93 -4.46 8.04
C VAL A 40 5.29 -4.78 6.60
N PRO A 41 4.80 -4.01 5.63
CA PRO A 41 5.16 -4.24 4.23
C PRO A 41 6.63 -3.94 4.01
N GLY A 42 7.26 -4.74 3.15
CA GLY A 42 8.59 -4.44 2.64
C GLY A 42 8.51 -3.40 1.53
N GLY A 43 9.64 -2.74 1.25
CA GLY A 43 9.75 -1.83 0.12
C GLY A 43 9.32 -0.40 0.41
N ASN A 44 9.08 0.34 -0.65
CA ASN A 44 8.91 1.80 -0.64
C ASN A 44 7.47 2.25 -0.88
N GLY A 45 6.50 1.35 -0.64
CA GLY A 45 5.10 1.61 -0.91
C GLY A 45 4.69 1.19 -2.31
N ALA A 46 3.48 1.55 -2.68
CA ALA A 46 2.90 1.21 -3.97
C ALA A 46 2.11 2.38 -4.53
N VAL A 47 1.89 2.34 -5.83
CA VAL A 47 1.04 3.30 -6.54
C VAL A 47 -0.14 2.58 -7.14
N MET A 48 -1.28 3.27 -7.19
CA MET A 48 -2.47 2.85 -7.91
C MET A 48 -2.86 3.98 -8.84
N LEU A 49 -3.23 3.63 -10.06
CA LEU A 49 -3.44 4.58 -11.14
C LEU A 49 -4.89 4.59 -11.60
N VAL A 50 -5.43 5.78 -11.80
CA VAL A 50 -6.65 5.97 -12.59
C VAL A 50 -6.21 6.53 -13.94
N ALA A 51 -6.09 5.66 -14.92
CA ALA A 51 -5.61 6.02 -16.25
C ALA A 51 -6.78 6.37 -17.16
N LEU A 52 -6.95 7.67 -17.44
CA LEU A 52 -7.97 8.14 -18.36
C LEU A 52 -7.49 7.94 -19.78
N MET A 53 -8.16 7.08 -20.52
CA MET A 53 -7.86 6.79 -21.92
C MET A 53 -8.51 7.84 -22.85
N ASP A 54 -9.70 8.29 -22.45
CA ASP A 54 -10.45 9.40 -23.05
C ASP A 54 -11.39 9.96 -21.98
N ASP A 55 -12.34 10.82 -22.35
CA ASP A 55 -13.22 11.48 -21.39
C ASP A 55 -14.15 10.52 -20.63
N ASP A 56 -14.40 9.33 -21.18
CA ASP A 56 -15.41 8.40 -20.66
C ASP A 56 -14.86 7.04 -20.25
N THR A 57 -13.59 6.76 -20.50
CA THR A 57 -12.99 5.44 -20.26
C THR A 57 -11.77 5.50 -19.39
N ILE A 58 -11.69 4.53 -18.48
CA ILE A 58 -10.46 4.29 -17.70
C ILE A 58 -9.92 2.90 -18.03
N ALA A 59 -8.62 2.74 -17.88
CA ALA A 59 -7.99 1.45 -18.09
C ALA A 59 -8.06 0.60 -16.83
N LEU A 60 -8.45 -0.66 -16.99
CA LEU A 60 -8.40 -1.67 -15.95
C LEU A 60 -7.50 -2.80 -16.40
N ILE A 61 -6.92 -3.49 -15.43
CA ILE A 61 -6.15 -4.70 -15.69
C ILE A 61 -6.83 -5.89 -15.05
N ARG A 62 -6.55 -7.07 -15.57
CA ARG A 62 -6.97 -8.34 -14.98
C ARG A 62 -5.78 -8.93 -14.25
N GLU A 63 -5.92 -9.13 -12.96
CA GLU A 63 -4.83 -9.59 -12.10
C GLU A 63 -5.27 -10.79 -11.28
N TYR A 64 -4.39 -11.80 -11.20
CA TYR A 64 -4.62 -12.97 -10.36
C TYR A 64 -4.38 -12.63 -8.90
N GLY A 65 -5.39 -12.83 -8.05
CA GLY A 65 -5.29 -12.66 -6.62
C GLY A 65 -5.04 -13.99 -5.91
N GLY A 66 -3.82 -14.19 -5.42
CA GLY A 66 -3.46 -15.43 -4.72
C GLY A 66 -4.29 -15.70 -3.47
N GLY A 67 -4.77 -14.64 -2.80
CA GLY A 67 -5.61 -14.78 -1.60
C GLY A 67 -6.99 -15.34 -1.87
N ILE A 68 -7.54 -15.08 -3.06
CA ILE A 68 -8.88 -15.54 -3.46
C ILE A 68 -8.83 -16.62 -4.54
N GLU A 69 -7.63 -16.94 -5.03
CA GLU A 69 -7.39 -17.94 -6.08
C GLU A 69 -8.21 -17.69 -7.35
N ASP A 70 -8.32 -16.42 -7.75
CA ASP A 70 -9.09 -16.03 -8.92
C ASP A 70 -8.58 -14.71 -9.49
N TYR A 71 -9.02 -14.40 -10.71
CA TYR A 71 -8.71 -13.13 -11.37
C TYR A 71 -9.71 -12.04 -10.98
N THR A 72 -9.21 -10.84 -10.79
CA THR A 72 -10.04 -9.66 -10.54
C THR A 72 -9.72 -8.57 -11.55
N LEU A 73 -10.70 -7.71 -11.80
CA LEU A 73 -10.48 -6.46 -12.49
C LEU A 73 -10.07 -5.41 -11.47
N THR A 74 -8.97 -4.72 -11.73
CA THR A 74 -8.44 -3.72 -10.82
C THR A 74 -7.83 -2.55 -11.60
N LEU A 75 -7.65 -1.44 -10.92
CA LEU A 75 -6.85 -0.34 -11.45
C LEU A 75 -5.39 -0.79 -11.57
N PRO A 76 -4.66 -0.28 -12.57
CA PRO A 76 -3.20 -0.53 -12.65
C PRO A 76 -2.53 -0.12 -11.36
N LYS A 77 -1.65 -0.97 -10.84
CA LYS A 77 -0.93 -0.72 -9.58
C LYS A 77 0.39 -1.47 -9.58
N GLY A 78 1.29 -1.00 -8.77
CA GLY A 78 2.58 -1.68 -8.60
C GLY A 78 3.43 -1.03 -7.53
N ALA A 79 4.49 -1.73 -7.16
CA ALA A 79 5.42 -1.28 -6.14
C ALA A 79 6.29 -0.14 -6.66
N ILE A 80 6.67 0.74 -5.75
CA ILE A 80 7.62 1.81 -6.01
C ILE A 80 9.02 1.22 -5.82
N ASP A 81 9.88 1.35 -6.82
CA ASP A 81 11.26 0.90 -6.72
C ASP A 81 12.09 1.87 -5.90
N MET A 82 13.20 1.36 -5.34
CA MET A 82 14.10 2.18 -4.53
C MET A 82 14.62 3.36 -5.35
N GLY A 83 14.52 4.57 -4.77
CA GLY A 83 14.98 5.80 -5.41
C GLY A 83 14.06 6.35 -6.49
N GLU A 84 12.95 5.69 -6.75
CA GLU A 84 11.99 6.10 -7.76
C GLU A 84 11.01 7.12 -7.18
N SER A 85 10.69 8.16 -7.93
CA SER A 85 9.63 9.09 -7.54
C SER A 85 8.26 8.47 -7.77
N LEU A 86 7.21 9.01 -7.14
CA LEU A 86 5.83 8.57 -7.38
C LEU A 86 5.47 8.67 -8.86
N ARG A 87 5.85 9.77 -9.49
CA ARG A 87 5.57 10.01 -10.91
C ARG A 87 6.26 8.97 -11.80
N ASP A 88 7.53 8.68 -11.53
CA ASP A 88 8.29 7.71 -12.30
C ASP A 88 7.74 6.29 -12.10
N ALA A 89 7.36 5.93 -10.89
CA ALA A 89 6.72 4.66 -10.59
C ALA A 89 5.40 4.52 -11.35
N CYS A 90 4.56 5.56 -11.31
CA CYS A 90 3.29 5.58 -12.04
C CYS A 90 3.50 5.42 -13.53
N ASN A 91 4.45 6.13 -14.10
CA ASN A 91 4.71 6.08 -15.54
C ASN A 91 5.25 4.72 -15.96
N ARG A 92 6.14 4.14 -15.17
CA ARG A 92 6.69 2.81 -15.42
C ARG A 92 5.58 1.75 -15.37
N GLU A 93 4.77 1.74 -14.32
CA GLU A 93 3.66 0.79 -14.19
C GLU A 93 2.64 0.94 -15.31
N LEU A 94 2.35 2.18 -15.71
CA LEU A 94 1.44 2.46 -16.81
C LEU A 94 1.95 1.86 -18.13
N GLN A 95 3.23 2.01 -18.40
CA GLN A 95 3.85 1.44 -19.58
C GLN A 95 3.88 -0.08 -19.55
N GLU A 96 4.23 -0.68 -18.41
CA GLU A 96 4.29 -2.12 -18.23
C GLU A 96 2.91 -2.78 -18.34
N GLU A 97 1.90 -2.19 -17.70
CA GLU A 97 0.57 -2.78 -17.61
C GLU A 97 -0.34 -2.47 -18.81
N ILE A 98 -0.19 -1.30 -19.41
CA ILE A 98 -1.13 -0.79 -20.42
C ILE A 98 -0.41 -0.46 -21.73
N GLY A 99 0.89 -0.18 -21.70
CA GLY A 99 1.68 0.15 -22.87
C GLY A 99 1.67 1.62 -23.29
N PHE A 100 1.16 2.52 -22.44
CA PHE A 100 1.11 3.95 -22.71
C PHE A 100 1.88 4.74 -21.67
N ALA A 101 2.36 5.93 -22.08
CA ALA A 101 2.93 6.91 -21.17
C ALA A 101 1.92 8.03 -20.94
N ALA A 102 1.86 8.54 -19.72
CA ALA A 102 0.99 9.65 -19.40
C ALA A 102 1.64 10.99 -19.76
N ARG A 103 0.81 11.93 -20.19
CA ARG A 103 1.24 13.32 -20.45
C ARG A 103 1.21 14.14 -19.17
N GLU A 104 0.25 13.85 -18.30
CA GLU A 104 -0.03 14.64 -17.12
C GLU A 104 -0.37 13.70 -15.96
N PHE A 105 0.12 14.06 -14.78
CA PHE A 105 -0.18 13.34 -13.54
C PHE A 105 -0.81 14.26 -12.52
N ILE A 106 -1.90 13.79 -11.91
CA ILE A 106 -2.57 14.50 -10.83
C ILE A 106 -2.57 13.59 -9.62
N PHE A 107 -1.95 14.04 -8.52
CA PHE A 107 -1.99 13.32 -7.26
C PHE A 107 -3.37 13.45 -6.64
N LEU A 108 -4.02 12.33 -6.36
CA LEU A 108 -5.36 12.31 -5.77
C LEU A 108 -5.31 12.15 -4.26
N LYS A 109 -4.70 11.07 -3.77
CA LYS A 109 -4.75 10.77 -2.35
C LYS A 109 -3.72 9.70 -1.98
N LYS A 110 -3.20 9.82 -0.75
CA LYS A 110 -2.46 8.74 -0.09
C LYS A 110 -3.45 7.95 0.77
N LEU A 111 -3.42 6.63 0.64
CA LEU A 111 -4.31 5.72 1.36
C LEU A 111 -3.51 4.70 2.14
N SER A 112 -4.07 4.25 3.25
CA SER A 112 -3.61 3.05 3.95
C SER A 112 -4.65 1.96 3.77
N LEU A 113 -4.20 0.78 3.35
CA LEU A 113 -5.05 -0.40 3.24
C LEU A 113 -5.07 -1.13 4.57
N SER A 114 -6.27 -1.54 5.01
CA SER A 114 -6.42 -2.26 6.28
C SER A 114 -5.65 -1.62 7.44
N PRO A 115 -5.95 -0.35 7.80
CA PRO A 115 -5.15 0.39 8.78
C PRO A 115 -5.10 -0.23 10.18
N SER A 116 -6.00 -1.16 10.49
CA SER A 116 -5.97 -1.89 11.76
C SER A 116 -4.86 -2.94 11.83
N TYR A 117 -4.40 -3.44 10.68
CA TYR A 117 -3.50 -4.60 10.62
C TYR A 117 -2.28 -4.41 9.73
N MET A 118 -2.21 -3.34 8.96
CA MET A 118 -1.10 -3.08 8.05
C MET A 118 -0.55 -1.68 8.27
N SER A 119 0.78 -1.58 8.32
CA SER A 119 1.47 -0.29 8.29
C SER A 119 1.80 0.09 6.85
N GLY A 120 1.84 1.40 6.54
CA GLY A 120 2.24 1.90 5.21
C GLY A 120 1.31 2.92 4.61
#